data_1e26e85a54199fc6189fb1eb325f3158
#
_entry.id   1e26e85a54199fc6189fb1eb325f3158
#
_cell.length_a   1.000
_cell.length_b   1.000
_cell.length_c   1.000
_cell.angle_alpha   90.00
_cell.angle_beta   90.00
_cell.angle_gamma   90.00
#
_symmetry.space_group_name_H-M   'P 1'
#
loop_
_entity.id
_entity.type
_entity.pdbx_description
1 polymer ?
#
loop_
_entity_poly.entity_id
_entity_poly.type
_entity_poly.pdbx_seq_one_letter_code
_entity_poly.pdbx_strand_id
1 'polypeptide(L)'
;MYLKKFLMTIAAALCMLPLSAINPQNSKMKELNVKKVSVTNIPVESVPALLDEEKVAFQPVNTVNWAAFPYTPDVEFRIAHTEDAILLHFKVREASVRAVAGHDNGPVWEDACVEFFSVPAGDGVYYNMECNCAGTLLIGAGAGRGNRQHAPQEVLDKVQRWASLGREALKKE
;
A
#
# COMPACT_ATOMS: atom_id res chain seq x y z
N MET A 1 22.62 -14.70 11.75
CA MET A 1 22.31 -13.41 11.07
C MET A 1 21.42 -13.76 9.88
N TYR A 2 20.09 -13.76 10.08
CA TYR A 2 19.13 -14.13 9.04
C TYR A 2 18.74 -12.89 8.25
N LEU A 3 19.15 -12.84 6.99
CA LEU A 3 18.70 -11.84 6.02
C LEU A 3 17.23 -12.13 5.69
N LYS A 4 16.29 -11.37 6.26
CA LYS A 4 14.87 -11.49 5.91
C LYS A 4 14.65 -10.92 4.53
N LYS A 5 14.55 -11.80 3.51
CA LYS A 5 14.08 -11.41 2.18
C LYS A 5 12.57 -11.14 2.27
N PHE A 6 12.19 -9.91 2.04
CA PHE A 6 10.78 -9.53 1.95
C PHE A 6 10.32 -9.71 0.51
N LEU A 7 9.43 -10.68 0.28
CA LEU A 7 8.83 -10.95 -1.02
C LEU A 7 7.55 -10.11 -1.14
N MET A 8 7.55 -9.08 -1.97
CA MET A 8 6.36 -8.28 -2.25
C MET A 8 5.64 -8.88 -3.46
N THR A 9 4.54 -9.58 -3.20
CA THR A 9 3.66 -10.10 -4.25
C THR A 9 2.52 -9.12 -4.46
N ILE A 10 2.51 -8.40 -5.58
CA ILE A 10 1.33 -7.64 -6.01
C ILE A 10 0.37 -8.66 -6.62
N ALA A 11 -0.54 -9.21 -5.81
CA ALA A 11 -1.59 -10.09 -6.29
C ALA A 11 -2.75 -9.26 -6.83
N ALA A 12 -2.87 -9.20 -8.16
CA ALA A 12 -4.08 -8.73 -8.81
C ALA A 12 -5.25 -9.65 -8.42
N ALA A 13 -6.35 -9.06 -7.95
CA ALA A 13 -7.58 -9.80 -7.64
C ALA A 13 -8.12 -10.47 -8.91
N LEU A 14 -8.09 -11.80 -8.93
CA LEU A 14 -8.63 -12.62 -10.00
C LEU A 14 -10.14 -12.79 -9.76
N CYS A 15 -11.00 -12.01 -10.43
CA CYS A 15 -12.40 -12.36 -10.60
C CYS A 15 -12.47 -13.59 -11.50
N MET A 16 -13.17 -14.65 -11.06
CA MET A 16 -13.41 -15.86 -11.85
C MET A 16 -14.18 -15.51 -13.14
N LEU A 17 -13.45 -15.47 -14.25
CA LEU A 17 -13.98 -15.64 -15.59
C LEU A 17 -13.55 -17.02 -16.10
N PRO A 18 -14.28 -17.64 -17.05
CA PRO A 18 -14.04 -19.02 -17.46
C PRO A 18 -12.64 -19.21 -18.06
N LEU A 19 -12.09 -20.37 -17.81
CA LEU A 19 -10.70 -20.85 -17.98
C LEU A 19 -10.25 -20.97 -19.47
N SER A 20 -10.37 -19.94 -20.28
CA SER A 20 -9.98 -20.05 -21.70
C SER A 20 -9.11 -18.93 -22.26
N ALA A 21 -8.43 -18.15 -21.42
CA ALA A 21 -7.45 -17.17 -21.91
C ALA A 21 -6.38 -16.81 -20.87
N ILE A 22 -5.74 -17.79 -20.25
CA ILE A 22 -4.47 -17.53 -19.54
C ILE A 22 -3.35 -17.77 -20.55
N ASN A 23 -2.94 -16.69 -21.21
CA ASN A 23 -1.65 -16.66 -21.89
C ASN A 23 -0.58 -16.54 -20.80
N PRO A 24 0.29 -17.53 -20.58
CA PRO A 24 1.36 -17.41 -19.60
C PRO A 24 2.46 -16.50 -20.17
N GLN A 25 2.21 -15.21 -20.19
CA GLN A 25 3.32 -14.28 -20.27
C GLN A 25 4.06 -14.39 -18.93
N ASN A 26 5.24 -14.95 -19.02
CA ASN A 26 6.26 -15.12 -18.01
C ASN A 26 6.52 -13.78 -17.31
N SER A 27 5.65 -13.36 -16.39
CA SER A 27 5.85 -12.18 -15.58
C SER A 27 6.92 -12.53 -14.56
N LYS A 28 8.17 -12.27 -14.93
CA LYS A 28 9.30 -12.39 -14.02
C LYS A 28 8.95 -11.58 -12.76
N MET A 29 8.86 -12.26 -11.63
CA MET A 29 8.58 -11.62 -10.35
C MET A 29 9.60 -10.50 -10.12
N LYS A 30 9.12 -9.29 -9.87
CA LYS A 30 9.99 -8.16 -9.58
C LYS A 30 10.47 -8.27 -8.14
N GLU A 31 11.76 -8.16 -7.93
CA GLU A 31 12.37 -8.14 -6.59
C GLU A 31 12.79 -6.70 -6.25
N LEU A 32 12.52 -6.28 -5.03
CA LEU A 32 12.98 -5.02 -4.48
C LEU A 32 13.72 -5.27 -3.17
N ASN A 33 14.97 -4.83 -3.11
CA ASN A 33 15.73 -4.86 -1.87
C ASN A 33 15.30 -3.69 -0.99
N VAL A 34 14.62 -3.98 0.11
CA VAL A 34 14.16 -2.98 1.06
C VAL A 34 15.29 -2.61 2.01
N LYS A 35 15.66 -1.34 2.02
CA LYS A 35 16.76 -0.81 2.84
C LYS A 35 16.36 -0.80 4.31
N LYS A 36 17.25 -1.27 5.19
CA LYS A 36 17.15 -1.03 6.63
C LYS A 36 17.74 0.35 6.95
N VAL A 37 17.01 1.15 7.72
CA VAL A 37 17.44 2.45 8.24
C VAL A 37 17.53 2.41 9.76
N SER A 38 18.54 3.06 10.31
CA SER A 38 18.83 3.00 11.76
C SER A 38 18.29 4.25 12.46
N VAL A 39 16.96 4.30 12.60
CA VAL A 39 16.26 5.37 13.33
C VAL A 39 15.26 4.79 14.30
N THR A 40 14.98 5.52 15.37
CA THR A 40 13.96 5.18 16.37
C THR A 40 13.03 6.39 16.56
N ASN A 41 11.74 6.13 16.77
CA ASN A 41 10.75 7.16 17.10
C ASN A 41 10.71 8.35 16.14
N ILE A 42 10.81 8.08 14.84
CA ILE A 42 10.69 9.14 13.82
C ILE A 42 9.24 9.63 13.71
N PRO A 43 8.96 10.94 13.76
CA PRO A 43 7.66 11.48 13.40
C PRO A 43 7.31 11.12 11.96
N VAL A 44 6.08 10.69 11.72
CA VAL A 44 5.67 10.19 10.38
C VAL A 44 5.84 11.24 9.28
N GLU A 45 5.61 12.51 9.58
CA GLU A 45 5.82 13.64 8.68
C GLU A 45 7.28 13.85 8.26
N SER A 46 8.23 13.32 9.03
CA SER A 46 9.67 13.37 8.74
C SER A 46 10.15 12.18 7.90
N VAL A 47 9.32 11.16 7.72
CA VAL A 47 9.68 9.96 6.92
C VAL A 47 10.10 10.32 5.49
N PRO A 48 9.43 11.21 4.75
CA PRO A 48 9.88 11.60 3.42
C PRO A 48 11.30 12.15 3.40
N ALA A 49 11.65 13.04 4.31
CA ALA A 49 12.99 13.63 4.40
C ALA A 49 14.06 12.58 4.74
N LEU A 50 13.78 11.69 5.70
CA LEU A 50 14.66 10.57 6.02
C LEU A 50 14.93 9.69 4.79
N LEU A 51 13.87 9.34 4.04
CA LEU A 51 14.02 8.48 2.87
C LEU A 51 14.79 9.18 1.72
N ASP A 52 14.79 10.53 1.66
CA ASP A 52 15.64 11.29 0.75
C ASP A 52 17.10 11.24 1.21
N GLU A 53 17.39 11.48 2.48
CA GLU A 53 18.74 11.41 3.08
C GLU A 53 19.34 10.02 2.89
N GLU A 54 18.55 8.99 3.13
CA GLU A 54 18.93 7.59 2.97
C GLU A 54 18.96 7.12 1.51
N LYS A 55 18.67 8.01 0.55
CA LYS A 55 18.67 7.75 -0.90
C LYS A 55 17.80 6.55 -1.31
N VAL A 56 16.66 6.40 -0.65
CA VAL A 56 15.69 5.35 -1.01
C VAL A 56 14.95 5.77 -2.28
N ALA A 57 15.19 5.06 -3.37
CA ALA A 57 14.65 5.40 -4.67
C ALA A 57 13.14 5.10 -4.77
N PHE A 58 12.41 5.97 -5.47
CA PHE A 58 11.03 5.72 -5.84
C PHE A 58 10.92 4.61 -6.89
N GLN A 59 9.86 3.83 -6.78
CA GLN A 59 9.47 2.79 -7.72
C GLN A 59 8.10 3.15 -8.30
N PRO A 60 7.90 3.02 -9.62
CA PRO A 60 6.62 3.36 -10.22
C PRO A 60 5.56 2.27 -9.97
N VAL A 61 4.31 2.69 -9.80
CA VAL A 61 3.12 1.84 -9.89
C VAL A 61 2.42 2.15 -11.21
N ASN A 62 2.73 1.40 -12.26
CA ASN A 62 2.36 1.74 -13.63
C ASN A 62 1.74 0.57 -14.42
N THR A 63 1.21 -0.43 -13.74
CA THR A 63 0.54 -1.56 -14.40
C THR A 63 -0.96 -1.33 -14.44
N VAL A 64 -1.55 -1.33 -15.64
CA VAL A 64 -3.00 -1.30 -15.82
C VAL A 64 -3.53 -2.73 -15.75
N ASN A 65 -4.22 -3.07 -14.69
CA ASN A 65 -4.75 -4.42 -14.46
C ASN A 65 -6.06 -4.69 -15.21
N TRP A 66 -6.85 -3.65 -15.48
CA TRP A 66 -8.19 -3.79 -16.08
C TRP A 66 -8.34 -2.88 -17.29
N ALA A 67 -8.50 -3.48 -18.45
CA ALA A 67 -8.71 -2.72 -19.70
C ALA A 67 -9.98 -1.84 -19.68
N ALA A 68 -10.98 -2.21 -18.88
CA ALA A 68 -12.19 -1.42 -18.69
C ALA A 68 -11.96 -0.13 -17.88
N PHE A 69 -10.85 -0.03 -17.17
CA PHE A 69 -10.48 1.13 -16.36
C PHE A 69 -9.06 1.59 -16.71
N PRO A 70 -8.88 2.23 -17.89
CA PRO A 70 -7.56 2.55 -18.42
C PRO A 70 -6.90 3.78 -17.77
N TYR A 71 -7.57 4.44 -16.82
CA TYR A 71 -7.02 5.59 -16.14
C TYR A 71 -5.77 5.20 -15.33
N THR A 72 -4.69 5.89 -15.59
CA THR A 72 -3.39 5.69 -14.92
C THR A 72 -2.88 7.01 -14.39
N PRO A 73 -3.10 7.31 -13.11
CA PRO A 73 -2.41 8.43 -12.47
C PRO A 73 -0.90 8.16 -12.39
N ASP A 74 -0.13 9.21 -12.21
CA ASP A 74 1.30 9.10 -11.94
C ASP A 74 1.50 8.72 -10.46
N VAL A 75 1.85 7.46 -10.22
CA VAL A 75 2.01 6.89 -8.88
C VAL A 75 3.39 6.30 -8.70
N GLU A 76 4.06 6.73 -7.65
CA GLU A 76 5.34 6.20 -7.21
C GLU A 76 5.27 5.83 -5.73
N PHE A 77 6.04 4.85 -5.32
CA PHE A 77 6.25 4.52 -3.92
C PHE A 77 7.71 4.28 -3.62
N ARG A 78 8.08 4.42 -2.36
CA ARG A 78 9.36 3.94 -1.82
C ARG A 78 9.15 3.33 -0.45
N ILE A 79 10.00 2.39 -0.09
CA ILE A 79 9.87 1.60 1.12
C ILE A 79 11.23 1.38 1.77
N ALA A 80 11.26 1.52 3.07
CA ALA A 80 12.38 1.12 3.93
C ALA A 80 11.83 0.44 5.18
N HIS A 81 12.69 -0.07 6.04
CA HIS A 81 12.28 -0.58 7.33
C HIS A 81 13.28 -0.21 8.42
N THR A 82 12.79 -0.10 9.64
CA THR A 82 13.59 -0.04 10.86
C THR A 82 13.71 -1.43 11.49
N GLU A 83 14.05 -1.52 12.76
CA GLU A 83 14.03 -2.78 13.50
C GLU A 83 12.59 -3.28 13.70
N ASP A 84 11.64 -2.36 13.90
CA ASP A 84 10.28 -2.60 14.37
C ASP A 84 9.17 -2.03 13.47
N ALA A 85 9.51 -1.26 12.43
CA ALA A 85 8.53 -0.60 11.57
C ALA A 85 8.86 -0.70 10.07
N ILE A 86 7.82 -0.66 9.25
CA ILE A 86 7.91 -0.43 7.80
C ILE A 86 7.62 1.04 7.54
N LEU A 87 8.50 1.70 6.80
CA LEU A 87 8.36 3.08 6.35
C LEU A 87 7.93 3.07 4.89
N LEU A 88 6.71 3.51 4.61
CA LEU A 88 6.13 3.48 3.27
C LEU A 88 5.70 4.89 2.88
N HIS A 89 6.18 5.37 1.74
CA HIS A 89 5.86 6.69 1.21
C HIS A 89 5.34 6.56 -0.22
N PHE A 90 4.09 6.93 -0.43
CA PHE A 90 3.49 7.08 -1.75
C PHE A 90 3.50 8.54 -2.20
N LYS A 91 3.66 8.74 -3.49
CA LYS A 91 3.56 10.02 -4.17
C LYS A 91 2.66 9.86 -5.38
N VAL A 92 1.55 10.58 -5.37
CA VAL A 92 0.50 10.46 -6.38
C VAL A 92 0.24 11.81 -7.02
N ARG A 93 0.14 11.84 -8.35
CA ARG A 93 -0.34 12.97 -9.13
C ARG A 93 -1.50 12.50 -9.97
N GLU A 94 -2.64 13.09 -9.74
CA GLU A 94 -3.87 12.76 -10.44
C GLU A 94 -4.74 14.00 -10.68
N ALA A 95 -5.68 13.91 -11.63
CA ALA A 95 -6.48 15.06 -12.06
C ALA A 95 -7.52 15.47 -10.99
N SER A 96 -8.03 14.50 -10.24
CA SER A 96 -9.03 14.74 -9.20
C SER A 96 -8.80 13.81 -8.02
N VAL A 97 -9.15 14.24 -6.82
CA VAL A 97 -9.02 13.46 -5.59
C VAL A 97 -10.31 13.49 -4.78
N ARG A 98 -10.61 12.37 -4.16
CA ARG A 98 -11.73 12.21 -3.25
C ARG A 98 -11.26 11.46 -2.01
N ALA A 99 -11.65 11.95 -0.83
CA ALA A 99 -11.48 11.25 0.45
C ALA A 99 -12.68 11.57 1.33
N VAL A 100 -13.69 10.72 1.32
CA VAL A 100 -14.96 10.90 2.05
C VAL A 100 -15.28 9.75 2.99
N ALA A 101 -14.51 8.66 2.99
CA ALA A 101 -14.61 7.62 4.00
C ALA A 101 -14.36 8.23 5.38
N GLY A 102 -15.39 8.30 6.20
CA GLY A 102 -15.40 9.12 7.42
C GLY A 102 -14.75 8.45 8.64
N HIS A 103 -14.33 7.19 8.55
CA HIS A 103 -13.72 6.46 9.66
C HIS A 103 -12.84 5.31 9.16
N ASP A 104 -11.90 4.90 9.99
CA ASP A 104 -11.07 3.74 9.73
C ASP A 104 -11.91 2.46 9.59
N ASN A 105 -11.45 1.54 8.77
CA ASN A 105 -12.18 0.34 8.33
C ASN A 105 -13.51 0.62 7.60
N GLY A 106 -13.75 1.87 7.19
CA GLY A 106 -14.83 2.26 6.29
C GLY A 106 -14.52 1.92 4.83
N PRO A 107 -15.35 2.39 3.87
CA PRO A 107 -15.21 2.09 2.44
C PRO A 107 -14.07 2.91 1.79
N VAL A 108 -12.84 2.75 2.28
CA VAL A 108 -11.64 3.48 1.85
C VAL A 108 -11.34 3.26 0.38
N TRP A 109 -11.65 2.06 -0.15
CA TRP A 109 -11.47 1.69 -1.57
C TRP A 109 -12.33 2.48 -2.56
N GLU A 110 -13.33 3.23 -2.08
CA GLU A 110 -14.15 4.10 -2.92
C GLU A 110 -13.54 5.51 -3.08
N ASP A 111 -12.49 5.80 -2.35
CA ASP A 111 -11.75 7.07 -2.40
C ASP A 111 -10.49 6.97 -3.28
N ALA A 112 -9.80 8.09 -3.48
CA ALA A 112 -8.43 8.10 -3.99
C ALA A 112 -7.52 7.44 -2.95
N CYS A 113 -7.24 6.15 -3.13
CA CYS A 113 -6.50 5.35 -2.17
C CYS A 113 -5.29 4.66 -2.78
N VAL A 114 -4.34 4.35 -1.92
CA VAL A 114 -3.20 3.47 -2.19
C VAL A 114 -3.33 2.22 -1.33
N GLU A 115 -2.85 1.11 -1.86
CA GLU A 115 -2.97 -0.19 -1.19
C GLU A 115 -1.60 -0.85 -1.05
N PHE A 116 -1.37 -1.50 0.08
CA PHE A 116 -0.19 -2.29 0.35
C PHE A 116 -0.59 -3.68 0.84
N PHE A 117 -0.21 -4.70 0.08
CA PHE A 117 -0.46 -6.09 0.43
C PHE A 117 0.83 -6.75 0.90
N SER A 118 0.78 -7.52 1.96
CA SER A 118 1.94 -8.24 2.48
C SER A 118 1.60 -9.61 3.04
N VAL A 119 2.54 -10.55 2.94
CA VAL A 119 2.50 -11.89 3.54
C VAL A 119 3.77 -12.09 4.35
N PRO A 120 3.89 -11.47 5.54
CA PRO A 120 5.16 -11.41 6.26
C PRO A 120 5.60 -12.73 6.87
N ALA A 121 4.65 -13.61 7.25
CA ALA A 121 4.95 -14.85 7.94
C ALA A 121 5.04 -16.09 7.05
N GLY A 122 4.60 -15.99 5.78
CA GLY A 122 4.57 -17.14 4.87
C GLY A 122 3.55 -18.23 5.24
N ASP A 123 2.60 -17.89 6.12
CA ASP A 123 1.57 -18.80 6.68
C ASP A 123 0.27 -18.82 5.84
N GLY A 124 0.27 -18.16 4.67
CA GLY A 124 -0.90 -18.03 3.80
C GLY A 124 -1.86 -16.94 4.22
N VAL A 125 -1.61 -16.24 5.32
CA VAL A 125 -2.37 -15.05 5.71
C VAL A 125 -1.74 -13.83 5.07
N TYR A 126 -2.53 -13.08 4.31
CA TYR A 126 -2.10 -11.79 3.79
C TYR A 126 -2.81 -10.63 4.49
N TYR A 127 -2.10 -9.55 4.58
CA TYR A 127 -2.59 -8.29 5.11
C TYR A 127 -2.83 -7.33 3.96
N ASN A 128 -4.02 -6.75 3.92
CA ASN A 128 -4.38 -5.67 3.02
C ASN A 128 -4.46 -4.37 3.82
N MET A 129 -3.68 -3.40 3.44
CA MET A 129 -3.71 -2.05 4.01
C MET A 129 -4.11 -1.08 2.91
N GLU A 130 -5.23 -0.41 3.07
CA GLU A 130 -5.74 0.62 2.17
C GLU A 130 -5.73 1.96 2.89
N CYS A 131 -5.19 3.00 2.24
CA CYS A 131 -5.11 4.32 2.82
C CYS A 131 -5.55 5.37 1.80
N ASN A 132 -6.58 6.16 2.11
CA ASN A 132 -7.00 7.23 1.22
C ASN A 132 -6.08 8.46 1.34
N CYS A 133 -6.25 9.42 0.44
CA CYS A 133 -5.40 10.62 0.39
C CYS A 133 -5.57 11.58 1.59
N ALA A 134 -6.54 11.35 2.49
CA ALA A 134 -6.66 12.00 3.80
C ALA A 134 -6.14 11.14 4.95
N GLY A 135 -5.60 9.94 4.66
CA GLY A 135 -5.03 9.04 5.65
C GLY A 135 -6.05 8.23 6.45
N THR A 136 -7.30 8.12 6.00
CA THR A 136 -8.23 7.13 6.54
C THR A 136 -7.76 5.75 6.13
N LEU A 137 -7.73 4.79 7.05
CA LEU A 137 -7.07 3.51 6.89
C LEU A 137 -8.06 2.36 7.02
N LEU A 138 -7.92 1.37 6.14
CA LEU A 138 -8.50 0.05 6.32
C LEU A 138 -7.40 -0.98 6.39
N ILE A 139 -7.46 -1.88 7.37
CA ILE A 139 -6.59 -3.04 7.43
C ILE A 139 -7.44 -4.29 7.53
N GLY A 140 -7.23 -5.21 6.60
CA GLY A 140 -7.86 -6.53 6.61
C GLY A 140 -6.80 -7.63 6.58
N ALA A 141 -7.04 -8.72 7.29
CA ALA A 141 -6.17 -9.90 7.30
C ALA A 141 -6.97 -11.17 7.05
N GLY A 142 -6.44 -12.09 6.27
CA GLY A 142 -7.06 -13.38 5.98
C GLY A 142 -6.39 -14.15 4.85
N ALA A 143 -6.84 -15.38 4.62
CA ALA A 143 -6.32 -16.24 3.57
C ALA A 143 -6.84 -15.91 2.17
N GLY A 144 -7.84 -15.04 2.05
CA GLY A 144 -8.45 -14.64 0.79
C GLY A 144 -9.34 -13.41 0.93
N ARG A 145 -9.66 -12.74 -0.18
CA ARG A 145 -10.42 -11.49 -0.22
C ARG A 145 -11.75 -11.56 0.53
N GLY A 146 -12.48 -12.68 0.40
CA GLY A 146 -13.80 -12.88 1.04
C GLY A 146 -13.76 -13.22 2.53
N ASN A 147 -12.59 -13.57 3.08
CA ASN A 147 -12.42 -14.06 4.45
C ASN A 147 -11.54 -13.15 5.29
N ARG A 148 -11.30 -11.93 4.85
CA ARG A 148 -10.53 -10.94 5.64
C ARG A 148 -11.35 -10.45 6.82
N GLN A 149 -10.70 -10.36 7.97
CA GLN A 149 -11.23 -9.68 9.14
C GLN A 149 -10.54 -8.32 9.26
N HIS A 150 -11.28 -7.30 9.62
CA HIS A 150 -10.71 -5.98 9.88
C HIS A 150 -9.86 -5.99 11.15
N ALA A 151 -8.76 -5.27 11.11
CA ALA A 151 -7.92 -5.09 12.29
C ALA A 151 -8.70 -4.33 13.39
N PRO A 152 -8.52 -4.70 14.67
CA PRO A 152 -9.09 -3.95 15.75
C PRO A 152 -8.45 -2.56 15.90
N GLN A 153 -9.15 -1.64 16.56
CA GLN A 153 -8.72 -0.24 16.72
C GLN A 153 -7.31 -0.10 17.29
N GLU A 154 -6.94 -0.93 18.24
CA GLU A 154 -5.61 -0.95 18.85
C GLU A 154 -4.46 -1.22 17.87
N VAL A 155 -4.74 -1.89 16.76
CA VAL A 155 -3.78 -2.11 15.66
C VAL A 155 -3.74 -0.89 14.73
N LEU A 156 -4.90 -0.31 14.40
CA LEU A 156 -5.00 0.89 13.59
C LEU A 156 -4.28 2.08 14.25
N ASP A 157 -4.38 2.20 15.58
CA ASP A 157 -3.76 3.28 16.36
C ASP A 157 -2.22 3.22 16.35
N LYS A 158 -1.65 2.04 16.08
CA LYS A 158 -0.19 1.88 15.92
C LYS A 158 0.33 2.32 14.57
N VAL A 159 -0.55 2.50 13.58
CA VAL A 159 -0.16 2.95 12.25
C VAL A 159 -0.14 4.47 12.21
N GLN A 160 1.05 5.03 12.27
CA GLN A 160 1.22 6.47 12.08
C GLN A 160 0.97 6.83 10.61
N ARG A 161 0.22 7.89 10.37
CA ARG A 161 -0.23 8.32 9.03
C ARG A 161 -0.10 9.82 8.87
N TRP A 162 0.42 10.23 7.74
CA TRP A 162 0.50 11.61 7.33
C TRP A 162 0.00 11.75 5.88
N ALA A 163 -0.76 12.79 5.62
CA ALA A 163 -1.30 13.11 4.30
C ALA A 163 -1.05 14.58 3.97
N SER A 164 -0.45 14.86 2.81
CA SER A 164 -0.10 16.21 2.38
C SER A 164 -1.30 17.11 2.14
N LEU A 165 -2.48 16.55 1.90
CA LEU A 165 -3.73 17.28 1.71
C LEU A 165 -4.49 17.52 3.02
N GLY A 166 -3.93 17.09 4.16
CA GLY A 166 -4.58 17.15 5.47
C GLY A 166 -5.40 15.91 5.78
N ARG A 167 -6.07 15.92 6.93
CA ARG A 167 -6.80 14.78 7.49
C ARG A 167 -8.32 14.91 7.39
N GLU A 168 -8.79 16.01 6.82
CA GLU A 168 -10.22 16.27 6.65
C GLU A 168 -10.74 15.66 5.35
N ALA A 169 -12.03 15.32 5.34
CA ALA A 169 -12.70 14.87 4.13
C ALA A 169 -12.57 15.93 3.02
N LEU A 170 -12.26 15.48 1.82
CA LEU A 170 -12.05 16.37 0.67
C LEU A 170 -12.57 15.77 -0.63
N LYS A 171 -12.95 16.65 -1.55
CA LYS A 171 -13.22 16.36 -2.94
C LYS A 171 -12.73 17.55 -3.77
N LYS A 172 -11.77 17.31 -4.65
CA LYS A 172 -11.20 18.31 -5.56
C LYS A 172 -11.21 17.76 -6.98
N GLU A 173 -11.67 18.56 -7.90
CA GLU A 173 -11.67 18.36 -9.35
C GLU A 173 -10.63 19.24 -10.02
#